data_63a243eed37c37b193bc4c8abbaa07d0
#
_entry.id   63a243eed37c37b193bc4c8abbaa07d0
#
_cell.length_a   1.000
_cell.length_b   1.000
_cell.length_c   1.000
_cell.angle_alpha   90.00
_cell.angle_beta   90.00
_cell.angle_gamma   90.00
#
_symmetry.space_group_name_H-M   'P 1'
#
loop_
_entity.id
_entity.type
_entity.pdbx_description
1 polymer ?
#
loop_
_entity_poly.entity_id
_entity_poly.type
_entity_poly.pdbx_seq_one_letter_code
_entity_poly.pdbx_strand_id
1 'polypeptide(L)'
;MTASRSLFLGIISGDRRRTHAEVADRASRIAGGLQRLGVAQSDSVCILMRNDIAFIEAAYAVALLGAYAVPINWHFKPEEITYVLKDSGTRVLIGHADMLHRLGNAIPSGITVLSAPTPPEILANYTIDPDHLVTPESATDLETWLVGQEPYSGPTLPAPMNMIYTSGTTGHPKGVRRHAPTPEQAASSERMRAMIYGTRAGVRALLPGPLYHSAPNSFGLRCGRLGGALVLMPRFDPETFLRIVRDEAVDTIFMVPTMFIRLLKLPDDVRRSYDMSSLRHVIHAAAPCPADVKRAMIDWWGPVIYEFYGSTESGAVTFANSEDALKKPGTVGKISPGAELRFVGDDGELLPQGEIGEIYSRIAGNPDFTYHNKPEKRAEIERDGFITSGDVGYIDEDGYVFICDRKRDMVISGGVNIYPAEIEAALHAAPGVHDCAVFGIPDEEFGEALMAVVEPQPGVTLDTASLRAQLKLSLADYKVPKHIEIASGLPREDSGKIFKRRLRDPYWERAGRRI
;
A
#
# COMPACT_ATOMS: atom_id res chain seq x y z
N MET A 1 41.78 -7.76 2.06
CA MET A 1 41.14 -8.16 0.80
C MET A 1 39.92 -9.00 1.16
N THR A 2 38.77 -8.38 1.35
CA THR A 2 37.49 -9.07 1.54
C THR A 2 37.09 -9.67 0.19
N ALA A 3 37.00 -10.99 0.12
CA ALA A 3 36.48 -11.68 -1.05
C ALA A 3 35.13 -11.04 -1.42
N SER A 4 35.03 -10.53 -2.63
CA SER A 4 33.77 -10.01 -3.19
C SER A 4 32.75 -11.14 -3.15
N ARG A 5 31.87 -11.12 -2.16
CA ARG A 5 30.73 -12.05 -2.08
C ARG A 5 29.89 -11.80 -3.32
N SER A 6 29.87 -12.77 -4.25
CA SER A 6 28.98 -12.68 -5.40
C SER A 6 27.54 -12.57 -4.89
N LEU A 7 26.91 -11.39 -5.08
CA LEU A 7 25.54 -11.14 -4.64
C LEU A 7 24.58 -11.95 -5.49
N PHE A 8 23.62 -12.60 -4.85
CA PHE A 8 22.61 -13.41 -5.52
C PHE A 8 21.71 -12.56 -6.43
N LEU A 9 21.35 -13.11 -7.59
CA LEU A 9 20.42 -12.52 -8.56
C LEU A 9 19.16 -13.39 -8.64
N GLY A 10 18.00 -12.80 -8.35
CA GLY A 10 16.72 -13.51 -8.30
C GLY A 10 15.79 -13.00 -7.20
N ILE A 11 14.92 -13.84 -6.71
CA ILE A 11 13.99 -13.53 -5.63
C ILE A 11 14.49 -14.16 -4.33
N ILE A 12 14.50 -13.37 -3.25
CA ILE A 12 15.00 -13.75 -1.93
C ILE A 12 13.86 -13.57 -0.93
N SER A 13 13.62 -14.57 -0.08
CA SER A 13 12.69 -14.48 1.06
C SER A 13 13.29 -15.26 2.23
N GLY A 14 13.70 -14.57 3.30
CA GLY A 14 14.49 -15.18 4.35
C GLY A 14 15.78 -15.81 3.82
N ASP A 15 15.98 -17.10 4.09
CA ASP A 15 17.11 -17.87 3.58
C ASP A 15 16.82 -18.54 2.22
N ARG A 16 15.58 -18.52 1.77
CA ARG A 16 15.19 -19.10 0.47
C ARG A 16 15.57 -18.15 -0.66
N ARG A 17 16.09 -18.76 -1.72
CA ARG A 17 16.53 -18.05 -2.93
C ARG A 17 16.05 -18.81 -4.16
N ARG A 18 15.54 -18.08 -5.16
CA ARG A 18 15.23 -18.59 -6.49
C ARG A 18 15.81 -17.68 -7.56
N THR A 19 16.53 -18.26 -8.48
CA THR A 19 17.03 -17.54 -9.66
C THR A 19 15.86 -17.10 -10.54
N HIS A 20 16.08 -16.10 -11.38
CA HIS A 20 15.08 -15.66 -12.36
C HIS A 20 14.64 -16.79 -13.30
N ALA A 21 15.55 -17.71 -13.66
CA ALA A 21 15.23 -18.86 -14.50
C ALA A 21 14.29 -19.85 -13.79
N GLU A 22 14.54 -20.16 -12.51
CA GLU A 22 13.66 -21.02 -11.72
C GLU A 22 12.28 -20.39 -11.52
N VAL A 23 12.20 -19.09 -11.23
CA VAL A 23 10.93 -18.36 -11.12
C VAL A 23 10.16 -18.39 -12.44
N ALA A 24 10.86 -18.20 -13.58
CA ALA A 24 10.24 -18.23 -14.90
C ALA A 24 9.73 -19.62 -15.27
N ASP A 25 10.51 -20.70 -15.01
CA ASP A 25 10.06 -22.07 -15.25
C ASP A 25 8.82 -22.41 -14.41
N ARG A 26 8.86 -22.13 -13.11
CA ARG A 26 7.72 -22.40 -12.22
C ARG A 26 6.49 -21.60 -12.62
N ALA A 27 6.65 -20.31 -12.91
CA ALA A 27 5.53 -19.47 -13.40
C ALA A 27 4.95 -20.02 -14.70
N SER A 28 5.79 -20.50 -15.63
CA SER A 28 5.34 -21.12 -16.88
C SER A 28 4.58 -22.43 -16.64
N ARG A 29 5.04 -23.29 -15.71
CA ARG A 29 4.33 -24.53 -15.33
C ARG A 29 3.02 -24.24 -14.62
N ILE A 30 2.99 -23.26 -13.69
CA ILE A 30 1.74 -22.80 -13.06
C ILE A 30 0.77 -22.31 -14.12
N ALA A 31 1.22 -21.51 -15.10
CA ALA A 31 0.37 -21.00 -16.17
C ALA A 31 -0.20 -22.14 -17.04
N GLY A 32 0.63 -23.13 -17.43
CA GLY A 32 0.18 -24.32 -18.16
C GLY A 32 -0.88 -25.10 -17.39
N GLY A 33 -0.68 -25.28 -16.07
CA GLY A 33 -1.66 -25.92 -15.20
C GLY A 33 -2.96 -25.12 -15.05
N LEU A 34 -2.88 -23.79 -14.84
CA LEU A 34 -4.04 -22.91 -14.77
C LEU A 34 -4.86 -22.93 -16.08
N GLN A 35 -4.18 -22.98 -17.24
CA GLN A 35 -4.84 -23.12 -18.52
C GLN A 35 -5.62 -24.45 -18.60
N ARG A 36 -5.07 -25.57 -18.12
CA ARG A 36 -5.77 -26.88 -18.04
C ARG A 36 -6.95 -26.85 -17.08
N LEU A 37 -6.91 -26.01 -16.03
CA LEU A 37 -8.05 -25.75 -15.14
C LEU A 37 -9.10 -24.80 -15.77
N GLY A 38 -8.90 -24.38 -17.02
CA GLY A 38 -9.84 -23.55 -17.78
C GLY A 38 -9.67 -22.05 -17.54
N VAL A 39 -8.55 -21.60 -16.97
CA VAL A 39 -8.23 -20.17 -16.87
C VAL A 39 -7.85 -19.63 -18.24
N ALA A 40 -8.55 -18.62 -18.71
CA ALA A 40 -8.36 -17.98 -19.99
C ALA A 40 -8.01 -16.48 -19.82
N GLN A 41 -7.75 -15.83 -20.95
CA GLN A 41 -7.53 -14.37 -20.97
C GLN A 41 -8.72 -13.63 -20.35
N SER A 42 -8.43 -12.61 -19.54
CA SER A 42 -9.40 -11.80 -18.79
C SER A 42 -10.14 -12.51 -17.64
N ASP A 43 -9.89 -13.78 -17.39
CA ASP A 43 -10.35 -14.46 -16.18
C ASP A 43 -9.61 -13.94 -14.95
N SER A 44 -10.10 -14.29 -13.75
CA SER A 44 -9.49 -13.91 -12.47
C SER A 44 -8.92 -15.13 -11.76
N VAL A 45 -7.76 -14.95 -11.13
CA VAL A 45 -7.14 -15.91 -10.20
C VAL A 45 -6.83 -15.20 -8.91
N CYS A 46 -7.42 -15.63 -7.80
CA CYS A 46 -7.19 -15.04 -6.50
C CYS A 46 -5.90 -15.58 -5.85
N ILE A 47 -5.14 -14.68 -5.21
CA ILE A 47 -3.90 -15.01 -4.50
C ILE A 47 -4.06 -14.55 -3.04
N LEU A 48 -4.11 -15.51 -2.11
CA LEU A 48 -4.24 -15.28 -0.67
C LEU A 48 -2.95 -15.71 0.03
N MET A 49 -1.93 -14.88 -0.05
CA MET A 49 -0.60 -15.15 0.50
C MET A 49 0.00 -13.90 1.13
N ARG A 50 0.90 -14.10 2.11
CA ARG A 50 1.86 -13.07 2.54
C ARG A 50 2.92 -12.87 1.46
N ASN A 51 3.85 -11.93 1.70
CA ASN A 51 5.00 -11.77 0.81
C ASN A 51 5.80 -13.06 0.75
N ASP A 52 5.82 -13.69 -0.40
CA ASP A 52 6.49 -14.97 -0.64
C ASP A 52 6.92 -15.09 -2.11
N ILE A 53 7.91 -15.94 -2.38
CA ILE A 53 8.36 -16.28 -3.73
C ILE A 53 7.20 -16.89 -4.53
N ALA A 54 6.40 -17.78 -3.91
CA ALA A 54 5.23 -18.39 -4.54
C ALA A 54 4.18 -17.37 -5.00
N PHE A 55 4.02 -16.23 -4.28
CA PHE A 55 3.16 -15.14 -4.73
C PHE A 55 3.65 -14.56 -6.06
N ILE A 56 4.96 -14.31 -6.19
CA ILE A 56 5.57 -13.78 -7.41
C ILE A 56 5.38 -14.76 -8.59
N GLU A 57 5.63 -16.05 -8.35
CA GLU A 57 5.45 -17.10 -9.34
C GLU A 57 4.01 -17.20 -9.83
N ALA A 58 3.03 -17.19 -8.89
CA ALA A 58 1.61 -17.20 -9.20
C ALA A 58 1.18 -15.97 -10.01
N ALA A 59 1.58 -14.77 -9.58
CA ALA A 59 1.24 -13.54 -10.27
C ALA A 59 1.83 -13.47 -11.69
N TYR A 60 3.06 -13.98 -11.88
CA TYR A 60 3.67 -14.07 -13.21
C TYR A 60 2.96 -15.11 -14.09
N ALA A 61 2.56 -16.23 -13.52
CA ALA A 61 1.79 -17.26 -14.24
C ALA A 61 0.46 -16.73 -14.77
N VAL A 62 -0.28 -16.02 -13.93
CA VAL A 62 -1.55 -15.39 -14.30
C VAL A 62 -1.35 -14.35 -15.40
N ALA A 63 -0.29 -13.56 -15.31
CA ALA A 63 0.07 -12.58 -16.33
C ALA A 63 0.41 -13.22 -17.70
N LEU A 64 1.05 -14.40 -17.73
CA LEU A 64 1.31 -15.14 -18.99
C LEU A 64 0.02 -15.50 -19.74
N LEU A 65 -1.06 -15.76 -19.00
CA LEU A 65 -2.37 -16.07 -19.56
C LEU A 65 -3.19 -14.82 -19.95
N GLY A 66 -2.66 -13.61 -19.75
CA GLY A 66 -3.43 -12.38 -19.94
C GLY A 66 -4.63 -12.28 -19.00
N ALA A 67 -4.60 -12.97 -17.86
CA ALA A 67 -5.62 -13.00 -16.83
C ALA A 67 -5.32 -11.97 -15.71
N TYR A 68 -6.31 -11.73 -14.83
CA TYR A 68 -6.15 -10.84 -13.68
C TYR A 68 -5.70 -11.63 -12.45
N ALA A 69 -4.51 -11.35 -11.95
CA ALA A 69 -4.20 -11.75 -10.59
C ALA A 69 -4.96 -10.82 -9.62
N VAL A 70 -5.61 -11.42 -8.63
CA VAL A 70 -6.43 -10.75 -7.62
C VAL A 70 -5.80 -10.99 -6.25
N PRO A 71 -4.82 -10.16 -5.83
CA PRO A 71 -4.24 -10.25 -4.50
C PRO A 71 -5.28 -9.91 -3.44
N ILE A 72 -5.46 -10.82 -2.48
CA ILE A 72 -6.43 -10.64 -1.39
C ILE A 72 -5.69 -10.11 -0.15
N ASN A 73 -6.22 -9.06 0.45
CA ASN A 73 -5.77 -8.61 1.75
C ASN A 73 -6.08 -9.71 2.79
N TRP A 74 -5.04 -10.37 3.29
CA TRP A 74 -5.16 -11.48 4.23
C TRP A 74 -5.60 -11.06 5.64
N HIS A 75 -5.70 -9.74 5.93
CA HIS A 75 -6.35 -9.22 7.13
C HIS A 75 -7.89 -9.18 7.03
N PHE A 76 -8.43 -9.37 5.84
CA PHE A 76 -9.88 -9.46 5.67
C PHE A 76 -10.45 -10.62 6.48
N LYS A 77 -11.68 -10.44 6.96
CA LYS A 77 -12.44 -11.51 7.59
C LYS A 77 -12.89 -12.53 6.55
N PRO A 78 -13.21 -13.76 6.95
CA PRO A 78 -13.68 -14.80 6.01
C PRO A 78 -14.81 -14.34 5.09
N GLU A 79 -15.77 -13.56 5.61
CA GLU A 79 -16.91 -13.04 4.84
C GLU A 79 -16.47 -12.05 3.76
N GLU A 80 -15.49 -11.19 4.07
CA GLU A 80 -14.92 -10.22 3.12
C GLU A 80 -14.13 -10.94 2.02
N ILE A 81 -13.36 -11.98 2.38
CA ILE A 81 -12.64 -12.81 1.40
C ILE A 81 -13.64 -13.57 0.52
N THR A 82 -14.67 -14.17 1.11
CA THR A 82 -15.75 -14.83 0.36
C THR A 82 -16.41 -13.88 -0.64
N TYR A 83 -16.63 -12.63 -0.22
CA TYR A 83 -17.14 -11.60 -1.11
C TYR A 83 -16.20 -11.37 -2.29
N VAL A 84 -14.89 -11.18 -2.06
CA VAL A 84 -13.90 -10.97 -3.12
C VAL A 84 -13.84 -12.15 -4.08
N LEU A 85 -13.86 -13.39 -3.56
CA LEU A 85 -13.87 -14.61 -4.37
C LEU A 85 -15.09 -14.68 -5.31
N LYS A 86 -16.26 -14.30 -4.81
CA LYS A 86 -17.51 -14.28 -5.60
C LYS A 86 -17.53 -13.12 -6.61
N ASP A 87 -17.22 -11.91 -6.14
CA ASP A 87 -17.27 -10.69 -6.95
C ASP A 87 -16.26 -10.74 -8.10
N SER A 88 -15.03 -11.21 -7.85
CA SER A 88 -14.00 -11.35 -8.89
C SER A 88 -14.30 -12.45 -9.92
N GLY A 89 -15.27 -13.34 -9.65
CA GLY A 89 -15.56 -14.49 -10.49
C GLY A 89 -14.39 -15.46 -10.62
N THR A 90 -13.56 -15.56 -9.60
CA THR A 90 -12.34 -16.38 -9.66
C THR A 90 -12.64 -17.86 -9.85
N ARG A 91 -11.85 -18.51 -10.70
CA ARG A 91 -11.91 -19.97 -10.92
C ARG A 91 -10.93 -20.73 -10.04
N VAL A 92 -9.83 -20.07 -9.67
CA VAL A 92 -8.74 -20.67 -8.90
C VAL A 92 -8.36 -19.72 -7.77
N LEU A 93 -8.20 -20.27 -6.57
CA LEU A 93 -7.61 -19.63 -5.41
C LEU A 93 -6.27 -20.30 -5.11
N ILE A 94 -5.19 -19.53 -5.09
CA ILE A 94 -3.87 -19.97 -4.65
C ILE A 94 -3.59 -19.31 -3.32
N GLY A 95 -3.37 -20.08 -2.25
CA GLY A 95 -3.23 -19.52 -0.90
C GLY A 95 -2.22 -20.26 -0.04
N HIS A 96 -1.65 -19.59 0.98
CA HIS A 96 -0.89 -20.27 2.02
C HIS A 96 -1.80 -21.19 2.83
N ALA A 97 -1.27 -22.36 3.21
CA ALA A 97 -2.02 -23.40 3.92
C ALA A 97 -2.75 -22.85 5.17
N ASP A 98 -2.05 -22.08 6.00
CA ASP A 98 -2.62 -21.49 7.22
C ASP A 98 -3.78 -20.52 6.96
N MET A 99 -3.72 -19.79 5.85
CA MET A 99 -4.79 -18.88 5.45
C MET A 99 -5.99 -19.63 4.90
N LEU A 100 -5.76 -20.71 4.16
CA LEU A 100 -6.83 -21.56 3.64
C LEU A 100 -7.57 -22.29 4.78
N HIS A 101 -6.85 -22.77 5.81
CA HIS A 101 -7.46 -23.31 7.03
C HIS A 101 -8.35 -22.29 7.73
N ARG A 102 -7.90 -21.03 7.84
CA ARG A 102 -8.70 -19.96 8.45
C ARG A 102 -10.00 -19.68 7.69
N LEU A 103 -10.03 -19.90 6.38
CA LEU A 103 -11.25 -19.76 5.57
C LEU A 103 -12.19 -20.96 5.72
N GLY A 104 -11.65 -22.17 5.83
CA GLY A 104 -12.44 -23.39 5.95
C GLY A 104 -13.58 -23.45 4.91
N ASN A 105 -14.81 -23.62 5.39
CA ASN A 105 -16.02 -23.71 4.55
C ASN A 105 -16.48 -22.37 3.93
N ALA A 106 -15.78 -21.26 4.19
CA ALA A 106 -16.14 -19.96 3.61
C ALA A 106 -15.72 -19.82 2.13
N ILE A 107 -14.93 -20.77 1.60
CA ILE A 107 -14.57 -20.80 0.18
C ILE A 107 -15.78 -21.26 -0.63
N PRO A 108 -16.28 -20.47 -1.62
CA PRO A 108 -17.39 -20.87 -2.46
C PRO A 108 -17.13 -22.17 -3.22
N SER A 109 -18.18 -23.00 -3.38
CA SER A 109 -18.10 -24.21 -4.19
C SER A 109 -17.78 -23.87 -5.66
N GLY A 110 -17.06 -24.79 -6.33
CA GLY A 110 -16.66 -24.64 -7.74
C GLY A 110 -15.35 -23.88 -7.96
N ILE A 111 -14.70 -23.38 -6.91
CA ILE A 111 -13.35 -22.79 -6.98
C ILE A 111 -12.32 -23.91 -6.76
N THR A 112 -11.38 -24.05 -7.68
CA THR A 112 -10.22 -24.92 -7.46
C THR A 112 -9.27 -24.24 -6.49
N VAL A 113 -8.87 -24.95 -5.42
CA VAL A 113 -7.98 -24.41 -4.38
C VAL A 113 -6.60 -25.08 -4.48
N LEU A 114 -5.56 -24.26 -4.63
CA LEU A 114 -4.17 -24.68 -4.61
C LEU A 114 -3.52 -24.15 -3.34
N SER A 115 -2.98 -25.05 -2.51
CA SER A 115 -2.36 -24.73 -1.23
C SER A 115 -0.85 -24.62 -1.38
N ALA A 116 -0.32 -23.42 -1.23
CA ALA A 116 1.12 -23.21 -1.13
C ALA A 116 1.58 -23.43 0.32
N PRO A 117 2.73 -24.11 0.53
CA PRO A 117 3.32 -24.26 1.85
C PRO A 117 3.58 -22.90 2.50
N THR A 118 3.29 -22.77 3.81
CA THR A 118 3.67 -21.55 4.57
C THR A 118 5.15 -21.66 4.95
N PRO A 119 6.02 -20.79 4.42
CA PRO A 119 7.46 -20.98 4.54
C PRO A 119 8.03 -20.58 5.92
N PRO A 120 9.24 -21.09 6.30
CA PRO A 120 9.83 -20.88 7.62
C PRO A 120 10.00 -19.42 8.02
N GLU A 121 10.37 -18.54 7.10
CA GLU A 121 10.52 -17.11 7.39
C GLU A 121 9.18 -16.41 7.71
N ILE A 122 8.06 -16.96 7.24
CA ILE A 122 6.72 -16.49 7.64
C ILE A 122 6.42 -17.02 9.05
N LEU A 123 6.71 -18.29 9.34
CA LEU A 123 6.52 -18.89 10.66
C LEU A 123 7.31 -18.16 11.75
N ALA A 124 8.50 -17.67 11.43
CA ALA A 124 9.34 -16.89 12.36
C ALA A 124 8.73 -15.52 12.71
N ASN A 125 7.82 -15.00 11.89
CA ASN A 125 7.25 -13.64 12.03
C ASN A 125 5.78 -13.60 12.46
N TYR A 126 5.09 -14.74 12.42
CA TYR A 126 3.66 -14.83 12.73
C TYR A 126 3.38 -16.05 13.62
N THR A 127 2.49 -15.87 14.59
CA THR A 127 1.98 -17.00 15.39
C THR A 127 0.98 -17.76 14.54
N ILE A 128 1.35 -18.96 14.12
CA ILE A 128 0.53 -19.84 13.28
C ILE A 128 0.38 -21.19 13.98
N ASP A 129 -0.83 -21.71 14.00
CA ASP A 129 -1.11 -23.03 14.53
C ASP A 129 -0.39 -24.10 13.69
N PRO A 130 0.42 -24.98 14.29
CA PRO A 130 1.10 -26.06 13.57
C PRO A 130 0.16 -26.96 12.76
N ASP A 131 -1.07 -27.18 13.21
CA ASP A 131 -2.07 -28.01 12.51
C ASP A 131 -2.56 -27.34 11.22
N HIS A 132 -2.36 -26.02 11.09
CA HIS A 132 -2.70 -25.26 9.89
C HIS A 132 -1.57 -25.21 8.83
N LEU A 133 -0.44 -25.88 9.06
CA LEU A 133 0.67 -25.89 8.12
C LEU A 133 0.55 -26.98 7.03
N VAL A 134 -0.34 -27.93 7.24
CA VAL A 134 -0.63 -28.97 6.26
C VAL A 134 -1.65 -28.46 5.24
N THR A 135 -1.59 -28.99 4.02
CA THR A 135 -2.59 -28.70 2.99
C THR A 135 -3.98 -29.12 3.46
N PRO A 136 -5.00 -28.23 3.46
CA PRO A 136 -6.37 -28.60 3.80
C PRO A 136 -6.90 -29.71 2.87
N GLU A 137 -7.76 -30.60 3.38
CA GLU A 137 -8.38 -31.68 2.59
C GLU A 137 -9.14 -31.16 1.35
N SER A 138 -9.69 -29.95 1.44
CA SER A 138 -10.42 -29.28 0.35
C SER A 138 -9.52 -28.65 -0.72
N ALA A 139 -8.19 -28.73 -0.57
CA ALA A 139 -7.23 -28.11 -1.46
C ALA A 139 -6.26 -29.14 -2.05
N THR A 140 -5.64 -28.82 -3.17
CA THR A 140 -4.53 -29.57 -3.75
C THR A 140 -3.22 -28.89 -3.38
N ASP A 141 -2.23 -29.64 -2.89
CA ASP A 141 -0.90 -29.12 -2.60
C ASP A 141 -0.24 -28.59 -3.89
N LEU A 142 0.20 -27.34 -3.87
CA LEU A 142 0.74 -26.64 -5.03
C LEU A 142 2.02 -27.29 -5.54
N GLU A 143 2.91 -27.74 -4.66
CA GLU A 143 4.18 -28.31 -5.05
C GLU A 143 3.98 -29.68 -5.72
N THR A 144 3.14 -30.52 -5.15
CA THR A 144 2.77 -31.83 -5.73
C THR A 144 2.04 -31.64 -7.06
N TRP A 145 1.09 -30.71 -7.12
CA TRP A 145 0.35 -30.41 -8.34
C TRP A 145 1.28 -29.93 -9.46
N LEU A 146 2.27 -29.11 -9.12
CA LEU A 146 3.21 -28.49 -10.07
C LEU A 146 4.11 -29.55 -10.77
N VAL A 147 4.46 -30.64 -10.10
CA VAL A 147 5.29 -31.72 -10.68
C VAL A 147 4.67 -32.27 -11.97
N GLY A 148 3.32 -32.37 -12.01
CA GLY A 148 2.60 -32.89 -13.19
C GLY A 148 2.28 -31.82 -14.25
N GLN A 149 2.78 -30.58 -14.12
CA GLN A 149 2.42 -29.53 -15.05
C GLN A 149 3.50 -29.29 -16.12
N GLU A 150 3.06 -29.30 -17.39
CA GLU A 150 3.89 -28.86 -18.51
C GLU A 150 3.94 -27.32 -18.56
N PRO A 151 5.09 -26.75 -18.96
CA PRO A 151 5.19 -25.29 -19.16
C PRO A 151 4.16 -24.78 -20.17
N TYR A 152 3.69 -23.57 -19.94
CA TYR A 152 2.83 -22.86 -20.89
C TYR A 152 3.57 -22.62 -22.20
N SER A 153 2.97 -23.08 -23.29
CA SER A 153 3.51 -23.00 -24.67
C SER A 153 2.69 -22.07 -25.58
N GLY A 154 1.68 -21.40 -25.02
CA GLY A 154 0.84 -20.46 -25.77
C GLY A 154 1.54 -19.12 -26.08
N PRO A 155 0.87 -18.25 -26.85
CA PRO A 155 1.40 -16.91 -27.17
C PRO A 155 1.49 -16.05 -25.92
N THR A 156 2.46 -15.11 -25.90
CA THR A 156 2.47 -14.05 -24.88
C THR A 156 1.27 -13.14 -25.09
N LEU A 157 0.37 -13.09 -24.11
CA LEU A 157 -0.83 -12.25 -24.15
C LEU A 157 -0.57 -10.91 -23.45
N PRO A 158 -1.21 -9.81 -23.89
CA PRO A 158 -1.18 -8.56 -23.15
C PRO A 158 -1.75 -8.76 -21.73
N ALA A 159 -0.89 -8.63 -20.73
CA ALA A 159 -1.30 -8.80 -19.33
C ALA A 159 -1.91 -7.49 -18.79
N PRO A 160 -3.12 -7.52 -18.23
CA PRO A 160 -3.65 -6.38 -17.48
C PRO A 160 -2.88 -6.19 -16.18
N MET A 161 -3.02 -5.01 -15.56
CA MET A 161 -2.58 -4.85 -14.18
C MET A 161 -3.41 -5.72 -13.24
N ASN A 162 -2.84 -6.15 -12.12
CA ASN A 162 -3.55 -6.91 -11.10
C ASN A 162 -4.79 -6.15 -10.63
N MET A 163 -5.90 -6.88 -10.43
CA MET A 163 -7.14 -6.32 -9.94
C MET A 163 -7.07 -6.21 -8.42
N ILE A 164 -6.80 -5.02 -7.93
CA ILE A 164 -6.67 -4.73 -6.50
C ILE A 164 -8.03 -4.34 -5.93
N TYR A 165 -8.43 -5.00 -4.85
CA TYR A 165 -9.63 -4.63 -4.10
C TYR A 165 -9.29 -3.58 -3.06
N THR A 166 -9.86 -2.38 -3.25
CA THR A 166 -9.70 -1.25 -2.32
C THR A 166 -10.83 -1.24 -1.29
N SER A 167 -10.55 -0.80 -0.06
CA SER A 167 -11.57 -0.63 0.98
C SER A 167 -12.55 0.45 0.55
N GLY A 168 -13.73 0.05 0.10
CA GLY A 168 -14.80 0.98 -0.28
C GLY A 168 -15.34 1.73 0.94
N THR A 169 -15.78 2.97 0.72
CA THR A 169 -16.47 3.79 1.74
C THR A 169 -17.85 3.24 2.11
N THR A 170 -18.41 2.32 1.32
CA THR A 170 -19.79 1.85 1.38
C THR A 170 -19.94 0.38 1.78
N GLY A 171 -19.02 -0.18 2.54
CA GLY A 171 -19.14 -1.52 3.13
C GLY A 171 -18.30 -2.61 2.47
N HIS A 172 -18.46 -2.91 1.19
CA HIS A 172 -17.71 -3.96 0.49
C HIS A 172 -16.53 -3.41 -0.32
N PRO A 173 -15.38 -4.11 -0.36
CA PRO A 173 -14.25 -3.74 -1.20
C PRO A 173 -14.63 -3.66 -2.69
N LYS A 174 -13.96 -2.77 -3.45
CA LYS A 174 -14.18 -2.60 -4.88
C LYS A 174 -12.92 -3.04 -5.64
N GLY A 175 -13.08 -3.93 -6.61
CA GLY A 175 -11.99 -4.36 -7.49
C GLY A 175 -11.70 -3.33 -8.57
N VAL A 176 -10.52 -2.71 -8.54
CA VAL A 176 -10.08 -1.78 -9.60
C VAL A 176 -9.57 -2.59 -10.78
N ARG A 177 -10.38 -2.63 -11.85
CA ARG A 177 -10.09 -3.42 -13.05
C ARG A 177 -9.67 -2.50 -14.19
N ARG A 178 -8.44 -2.68 -14.69
CA ARG A 178 -7.93 -1.97 -15.88
C ARG A 178 -7.96 -2.89 -17.08
N HIS A 179 -8.21 -2.34 -18.25
CA HIS A 179 -8.02 -3.06 -19.51
C HIS A 179 -6.53 -3.37 -19.72
N ALA A 180 -6.24 -4.41 -20.52
CA ALA A 180 -4.88 -4.64 -20.97
C ALA A 180 -4.39 -3.42 -21.76
N PRO A 181 -3.16 -2.93 -21.50
CA PRO A 181 -2.65 -1.74 -22.16
C PRO A 181 -2.40 -2.00 -23.66
N THR A 182 -2.57 -0.97 -24.48
CA THR A 182 -2.00 -0.95 -25.84
C THR A 182 -0.46 -0.92 -25.73
N PRO A 183 0.28 -1.26 -26.81
CA PRO A 183 1.75 -1.15 -26.79
C PRO A 183 2.26 0.24 -26.39
N GLU A 184 1.60 1.31 -26.84
CA GLU A 184 1.94 2.71 -26.51
C GLU A 184 1.67 3.01 -25.02
N GLN A 185 0.54 2.57 -24.51
CA GLN A 185 0.18 2.70 -23.08
C GLN A 185 1.15 1.90 -22.20
N ALA A 186 1.51 0.69 -22.62
CA ALA A 186 2.48 -0.13 -21.92
C ALA A 186 3.85 0.57 -21.82
N ALA A 187 4.34 1.11 -22.96
CA ALA A 187 5.61 1.83 -23.00
C ALA A 187 5.59 3.13 -22.17
N SER A 188 4.47 3.88 -22.19
CA SER A 188 4.29 5.10 -21.38
C SER A 188 4.28 4.77 -19.88
N SER A 189 3.46 3.80 -19.48
CA SER A 189 3.37 3.34 -18.09
C SER A 189 4.70 2.76 -17.58
N GLU A 190 5.47 2.12 -18.46
CA GLU A 190 6.78 1.57 -18.14
C GLU A 190 7.80 2.68 -17.83
N ARG A 191 7.87 3.72 -18.67
CA ARG A 191 8.74 4.89 -18.43
C ARG A 191 8.38 5.60 -17.14
N MET A 192 7.08 5.83 -16.87
CA MET A 192 6.61 6.47 -15.64
C MET A 192 6.98 5.66 -14.42
N ARG A 193 6.72 4.34 -14.43
CA ARG A 193 7.08 3.45 -13.30
C ARG A 193 8.59 3.38 -13.07
N ALA A 194 9.38 3.36 -14.15
CA ALA A 194 10.84 3.41 -14.04
C ALA A 194 11.31 4.67 -13.31
N MET A 195 10.76 5.83 -13.66
CA MET A 195 11.07 7.12 -13.04
C MET A 195 10.63 7.12 -11.57
N ILE A 196 9.35 6.82 -11.29
CA ILE A 196 8.77 6.91 -9.94
C ILE A 196 9.44 5.92 -8.98
N TYR A 197 9.61 4.68 -9.39
CA TYR A 197 10.21 3.64 -8.55
C TYR A 197 11.75 3.61 -8.61
N GLY A 198 12.39 4.45 -9.41
CA GLY A 198 13.85 4.45 -9.58
C GLY A 198 14.40 3.13 -10.12
N THR A 199 13.57 2.37 -10.85
CA THR A 199 13.91 1.01 -11.26
C THR A 199 14.67 0.98 -12.58
N ARG A 200 15.66 0.11 -12.67
CA ARG A 200 16.56 -0.12 -13.81
C ARG A 200 16.95 -1.59 -13.91
N ALA A 201 17.55 -1.98 -15.02
CA ALA A 201 18.14 -3.31 -15.14
C ALA A 201 19.16 -3.56 -14.04
N GLY A 202 19.13 -4.75 -13.45
CA GLY A 202 20.01 -5.13 -12.36
C GLY A 202 19.71 -4.49 -11.00
N VAL A 203 18.52 -3.84 -10.83
CA VAL A 203 18.10 -3.24 -9.55
C VAL A 203 18.14 -4.26 -8.41
N ARG A 204 18.60 -3.84 -7.25
CA ARG A 204 18.53 -4.62 -6.00
C ARG A 204 17.48 -4.02 -5.09
N ALA A 205 16.31 -4.60 -5.13
CA ALA A 205 15.11 -4.04 -4.49
C ALA A 205 14.78 -4.76 -3.18
N LEU A 206 14.26 -4.01 -2.21
CA LEU A 206 13.64 -4.55 -1.00
C LEU A 206 12.16 -4.18 -0.97
N LEU A 207 11.30 -5.16 -0.71
CA LEU A 207 9.86 -4.98 -0.54
C LEU A 207 9.44 -5.30 0.90
N PRO A 208 9.39 -4.31 1.80
CA PRO A 208 8.92 -4.48 3.17
C PRO A 208 7.39 -4.38 3.31
N GLY A 209 6.71 -3.80 2.33
CA GLY A 209 5.25 -3.66 2.29
C GLY A 209 4.55 -4.86 1.66
N PRO A 210 3.24 -5.08 1.96
CA PRO A 210 2.52 -6.27 1.52
C PRO A 210 2.11 -6.20 0.04
N LEU A 211 2.28 -7.32 -0.66
CA LEU A 211 1.96 -7.50 -2.09
C LEU A 211 0.47 -7.40 -2.43
N TYR A 212 -0.43 -7.38 -1.46
CA TYR A 212 -1.85 -7.18 -1.76
C TYR A 212 -2.24 -5.69 -1.98
N HIS A 213 -1.38 -4.74 -1.68
CA HIS A 213 -1.59 -3.33 -2.01
C HIS A 213 -1.04 -2.96 -3.38
N SER A 214 -1.68 -2.01 -4.04
CA SER A 214 -1.40 -1.61 -5.42
C SER A 214 0.06 -1.21 -5.66
N ALA A 215 0.60 -0.28 -4.88
CA ALA A 215 1.94 0.24 -5.10
C ALA A 215 3.05 -0.78 -4.76
N PRO A 216 3.04 -1.48 -3.59
CA PRO A 216 3.97 -2.57 -3.32
C PRO A 216 3.89 -3.69 -4.35
N ASN A 217 2.69 -4.04 -4.81
CA ASN A 217 2.47 -5.05 -5.84
C ASN A 217 3.14 -4.66 -7.17
N SER A 218 2.83 -3.45 -7.65
CA SER A 218 3.42 -2.92 -8.89
C SER A 218 4.95 -2.83 -8.81
N PHE A 219 5.48 -2.34 -7.68
CA PHE A 219 6.92 -2.25 -7.43
C PHE A 219 7.58 -3.64 -7.39
N GLY A 220 7.07 -4.55 -6.56
CA GLY A 220 7.66 -5.88 -6.37
C GLY A 220 7.67 -6.73 -7.64
N LEU A 221 6.51 -6.83 -8.32
CA LEU A 221 6.40 -7.59 -9.56
C LEU A 221 7.27 -7.01 -10.69
N ARG A 222 7.46 -5.69 -10.70
CA ARG A 222 8.37 -5.06 -11.64
C ARG A 222 9.83 -5.39 -11.33
N CYS A 223 10.28 -5.15 -10.08
CA CYS A 223 11.67 -5.37 -9.68
C CYS A 223 12.11 -6.83 -9.88
N GLY A 224 11.22 -7.78 -9.62
CA GLY A 224 11.49 -9.21 -9.83
C GLY A 224 11.74 -9.62 -11.27
N ARG A 225 11.54 -8.74 -12.27
CA ARG A 225 11.79 -9.00 -13.70
C ARG A 225 13.00 -8.25 -14.27
N LEU A 226 13.69 -7.44 -13.47
CA LEU A 226 14.76 -6.55 -13.96
C LEU A 226 16.18 -7.14 -13.85
N GLY A 227 16.30 -8.45 -13.60
CA GLY A 227 17.56 -9.16 -13.63
C GLY A 227 18.50 -8.93 -12.44
N GLY A 228 18.08 -8.12 -11.45
CA GLY A 228 18.82 -7.91 -10.21
C GLY A 228 18.36 -8.85 -9.09
N ALA A 229 18.11 -8.30 -7.91
CA ALA A 229 17.51 -9.03 -6.80
C ALA A 229 16.25 -8.35 -6.29
N LEU A 230 15.24 -9.13 -5.94
CA LEU A 230 14.09 -8.69 -5.16
C LEU A 230 14.09 -9.44 -3.82
N VAL A 231 14.26 -8.71 -2.73
CA VAL A 231 14.16 -9.24 -1.37
C VAL A 231 12.76 -8.97 -0.85
N LEU A 232 12.07 -10.03 -0.43
CA LEU A 232 10.74 -9.96 0.16
C LEU A 232 10.86 -10.02 1.68
N MET A 233 10.30 -9.05 2.40
CA MET A 233 10.13 -9.16 3.85
C MET A 233 8.73 -9.70 4.15
N PRO A 234 8.60 -10.79 4.92
CA PRO A 234 7.30 -11.28 5.36
C PRO A 234 6.54 -10.28 6.23
N ARG A 235 7.27 -9.58 7.11
CA ARG A 235 6.78 -8.54 8.01
C ARG A 235 7.86 -7.50 8.22
N PHE A 236 7.48 -6.21 8.26
CA PHE A 236 8.43 -5.14 8.54
C PHE A 236 8.91 -5.18 9.99
N ASP A 237 10.21 -5.36 10.16
CA ASP A 237 10.94 -5.17 11.41
C ASP A 237 12.11 -4.22 11.16
N PRO A 238 12.28 -3.13 11.94
CA PRO A 238 13.23 -2.07 11.64
C PRO A 238 14.69 -2.54 11.59
N GLU A 239 15.14 -3.35 12.54
CA GLU A 239 16.53 -3.79 12.57
C GLU A 239 16.82 -4.85 11.51
N THR A 240 15.92 -5.80 11.31
CA THR A 240 16.00 -6.76 10.20
C THR A 240 16.04 -6.06 8.84
N PHE A 241 15.27 -4.97 8.68
CA PHE A 241 15.31 -4.14 7.48
C PHE A 241 16.71 -3.57 7.23
N LEU A 242 17.34 -2.93 8.23
CA LEU A 242 18.68 -2.37 8.10
C LEU A 242 19.72 -3.44 7.76
N ARG A 243 19.62 -4.60 8.40
CA ARG A 243 20.49 -5.76 8.13
C ARG A 243 20.36 -6.23 6.69
N ILE A 244 19.13 -6.36 6.17
CA ILE A 244 18.88 -6.77 4.78
C ILE A 244 19.45 -5.75 3.79
N VAL A 245 19.26 -4.46 4.03
CA VAL A 245 19.79 -3.39 3.15
C VAL A 245 21.31 -3.53 3.03
N ARG A 246 22.01 -3.69 4.15
CA ARG A 246 23.47 -3.90 4.18
C ARG A 246 23.89 -5.20 3.49
N ASP A 247 23.28 -6.34 3.90
CA ASP A 247 23.75 -7.67 3.52
C ASP A 247 23.47 -8.01 2.06
N GLU A 248 22.38 -7.51 1.51
CA GLU A 248 21.96 -7.72 0.11
C GLU A 248 22.32 -6.51 -0.78
N ALA A 249 23.03 -5.51 -0.26
CA ALA A 249 23.39 -4.28 -0.96
C ALA A 249 22.20 -3.67 -1.73
N VAL A 250 21.07 -3.52 -1.03
CA VAL A 250 19.83 -3.01 -1.58
C VAL A 250 20.00 -1.55 -2.01
N ASP A 251 19.55 -1.20 -3.20
CA ASP A 251 19.67 0.16 -3.73
C ASP A 251 18.33 0.87 -3.93
N THR A 252 17.22 0.12 -3.99
CA THR A 252 15.90 0.66 -4.31
C THR A 252 14.84 0.04 -3.40
N ILE A 253 13.99 0.87 -2.78
CA ILE A 253 13.00 0.42 -1.79
C ILE A 253 11.68 1.17 -2.00
N PHE A 254 10.55 0.46 -1.85
CA PHE A 254 9.24 1.08 -1.66
C PHE A 254 8.84 1.00 -0.19
N MET A 255 8.50 2.14 0.42
CA MET A 255 8.15 2.24 1.84
C MET A 255 6.85 3.01 2.07
N VAL A 256 6.43 3.05 3.32
CA VAL A 256 5.35 3.94 3.79
C VAL A 256 5.85 4.75 5.00
N PRO A 257 5.27 5.93 5.29
CA PRO A 257 5.77 6.83 6.34
C PRO A 257 5.92 6.20 7.73
N THR A 258 5.03 5.29 8.12
CA THR A 258 5.14 4.57 9.40
C THR A 258 6.40 3.73 9.53
N MET A 259 6.95 3.23 8.42
CA MET A 259 8.24 2.51 8.43
C MET A 259 9.39 3.48 8.73
N PHE A 260 9.39 4.70 8.19
CA PHE A 260 10.35 5.75 8.52
C PHE A 260 10.30 6.08 10.01
N ILE A 261 9.11 6.33 10.54
CA ILE A 261 8.90 6.62 11.97
C ILE A 261 9.48 5.50 12.85
N ARG A 262 9.23 4.24 12.51
CA ARG A 262 9.74 3.09 13.25
C ARG A 262 11.26 2.94 13.17
N LEU A 263 11.85 3.25 12.03
CA LEU A 263 13.31 3.27 11.85
C LEU A 263 13.96 4.39 12.66
N LEU A 264 13.40 5.59 12.65
CA LEU A 264 13.91 6.74 13.41
C LEU A 264 13.81 6.55 14.93
N LYS A 265 12.94 5.65 15.41
CA LYS A 265 12.81 5.28 16.83
C LYS A 265 13.84 4.27 17.31
N LEU A 266 14.59 3.64 16.42
CA LEU A 266 15.73 2.81 16.83
C LEU A 266 16.78 3.67 17.55
N PRO A 267 17.49 3.11 18.55
CA PRO A 267 18.63 3.78 19.18
C PRO A 267 19.68 4.24 18.16
N ASP A 268 20.31 5.37 18.41
CA ASP A 268 21.28 5.98 17.49
C ASP A 268 22.47 5.07 17.17
N ASP A 269 22.95 4.32 18.15
CA ASP A 269 24.03 3.34 18.00
C ASP A 269 23.61 2.18 17.07
N VAL A 270 22.38 1.70 17.18
CA VAL A 270 21.82 0.70 16.27
C VAL A 270 21.74 1.27 14.86
N ARG A 271 21.15 2.46 14.68
CA ARG A 271 21.00 3.09 13.36
C ARG A 271 22.34 3.28 12.65
N ARG A 272 23.38 3.67 13.38
CA ARG A 272 24.73 3.92 12.84
C ARG A 272 25.57 2.65 12.64
N SER A 273 25.13 1.50 13.17
CA SER A 273 25.85 0.23 13.02
C SER A 273 25.68 -0.43 11.66
N TYR A 274 24.73 0.05 10.86
CA TYR A 274 24.43 -0.49 9.53
C TYR A 274 24.85 0.47 8.42
N ASP A 275 25.55 -0.06 7.41
CA ASP A 275 25.91 0.70 6.22
C ASP A 275 24.72 0.79 5.26
N MET A 276 24.25 2.01 5.03
CA MET A 276 23.14 2.34 4.12
C MET A 276 23.62 2.97 2.80
N SER A 277 24.91 3.00 2.54
CA SER A 277 25.53 3.69 1.39
C SER A 277 25.16 3.09 0.02
N SER A 278 24.60 1.87 0.02
CA SER A 278 24.07 1.25 -1.21
C SER A 278 22.77 1.89 -1.71
N LEU A 279 22.02 2.58 -0.83
CA LEU A 279 20.73 3.17 -1.18
C LEU A 279 20.87 4.28 -2.23
N ARG A 280 20.00 4.27 -3.22
CA ARG A 280 19.94 5.24 -4.33
C ARG A 280 18.54 5.81 -4.54
N HIS A 281 17.50 5.01 -4.24
CA HIS A 281 16.12 5.41 -4.48
C HIS A 281 15.19 4.78 -3.46
N VAL A 282 14.73 5.57 -2.51
CA VAL A 282 13.77 5.15 -1.49
C VAL A 282 12.49 5.95 -1.71
N ILE A 283 11.49 5.31 -2.33
CA ILE A 283 10.21 5.93 -2.64
C ILE A 283 9.18 5.58 -1.57
N HIS A 284 8.44 6.57 -1.10
CA HIS A 284 7.30 6.34 -0.22
C HIS A 284 6.01 6.95 -0.76
N ALA A 285 4.88 6.43 -0.28
CA ALA A 285 3.54 6.88 -0.63
C ALA A 285 2.50 6.34 0.35
N ALA A 286 1.23 6.43 0.00
CA ALA A 286 0.06 5.82 0.64
C ALA A 286 -0.45 6.50 1.93
N ALA A 287 0.34 7.37 2.55
CA ALA A 287 -0.06 8.16 3.71
C ALA A 287 0.71 9.49 3.73
N PRO A 288 0.19 10.53 4.40
CA PRO A 288 0.96 11.74 4.67
C PRO A 288 2.24 11.41 5.44
N CYS A 289 3.36 12.02 5.03
CA CYS A 289 4.63 11.90 5.72
C CYS A 289 4.95 13.23 6.43
N PRO A 290 5.06 13.26 7.78
CA PRO A 290 5.43 14.47 8.49
C PRO A 290 6.75 15.05 7.96
N ALA A 291 6.81 16.37 7.81
CA ALA A 291 7.97 17.02 7.19
C ALA A 291 9.27 16.83 7.97
N ASP A 292 9.20 16.78 9.30
CA ASP A 292 10.31 16.49 10.21
C ASP A 292 10.82 15.05 10.07
N VAL A 293 9.91 14.09 9.93
CA VAL A 293 10.26 12.67 9.66
C VAL A 293 10.98 12.55 8.31
N LYS A 294 10.45 13.20 7.27
CA LYS A 294 11.07 13.19 5.93
C LYS A 294 12.45 13.82 5.96
N ARG A 295 12.60 14.97 6.64
CA ARG A 295 13.91 15.64 6.84
C ARG A 295 14.89 14.73 7.57
N ALA A 296 14.50 14.13 8.70
CA ALA A 296 15.34 13.24 9.47
C ALA A 296 15.83 12.02 8.66
N MET A 297 14.98 11.48 7.76
CA MET A 297 15.39 10.41 6.85
C MET A 297 16.38 10.88 5.79
N ILE A 298 16.20 12.10 5.25
CA ILE A 298 17.14 12.70 4.29
C ILE A 298 18.49 12.98 4.98
N ASP A 299 18.48 13.49 6.21
CA ASP A 299 19.69 13.74 6.99
C ASP A 299 20.46 12.44 7.30
N TRP A 300 19.74 11.32 7.48
CA TRP A 300 20.36 10.02 7.76
C TRP A 300 20.86 9.30 6.50
N TRP A 301 20.02 9.21 5.45
CA TRP A 301 20.33 8.40 4.25
C TRP A 301 20.84 9.23 3.06
N GLY A 302 20.83 10.53 3.16
CA GLY A 302 21.13 11.45 2.07
C GLY A 302 19.91 11.71 1.16
N PRO A 303 20.13 12.41 0.02
CA PRO A 303 19.07 12.87 -0.86
C PRO A 303 18.52 11.74 -1.77
N VAL A 304 18.21 10.59 -1.18
CA VAL A 304 17.69 9.39 -1.86
C VAL A 304 16.21 9.15 -1.57
N ILE A 305 15.55 10.04 -0.83
CA ILE A 305 14.15 9.94 -0.44
C ILE A 305 13.29 10.60 -1.52
N TYR A 306 12.29 9.86 -1.98
CA TYR A 306 11.33 10.29 -2.98
C TYR A 306 9.91 10.02 -2.49
N GLU A 307 8.94 10.75 -3.02
CA GLU A 307 7.53 10.58 -2.72
C GLU A 307 6.70 10.68 -3.99
N PHE A 308 5.61 9.92 -4.03
CA PHE A 308 4.53 10.20 -4.96
C PHE A 308 3.18 10.22 -4.24
N TYR A 309 2.27 11.01 -4.76
CA TYR A 309 0.86 10.97 -4.37
C TYR A 309 0.02 10.40 -5.52
N GLY A 310 -0.99 9.63 -5.14
CA GLY A 310 -1.96 9.03 -6.03
C GLY A 310 -2.75 7.91 -5.38
N SER A 311 -3.58 7.25 -6.18
CA SER A 311 -4.45 6.16 -5.72
C SER A 311 -4.32 4.93 -6.62
N THR A 312 -4.98 3.84 -6.22
CA THR A 312 -5.10 2.65 -7.09
C THR A 312 -5.79 3.00 -8.40
N GLU A 313 -6.74 3.92 -8.35
CA GLU A 313 -7.54 4.38 -9.48
C GLU A 313 -6.77 5.35 -10.38
N SER A 314 -6.12 6.36 -9.82
CA SER A 314 -5.42 7.40 -10.61
C SER A 314 -4.01 6.98 -11.05
N GLY A 315 -3.32 6.15 -10.27
CA GLY A 315 -1.87 6.00 -10.38
C GLY A 315 -1.14 7.14 -9.68
N ALA A 316 0.15 7.31 -9.95
CA ALA A 316 0.99 8.33 -9.32
C ALA A 316 0.86 9.68 -10.07
N VAL A 317 0.11 10.61 -9.50
CA VAL A 317 -0.22 11.91 -10.15
C VAL A 317 0.75 13.02 -9.80
N THR A 318 1.50 12.91 -8.69
CA THR A 318 2.62 13.82 -8.38
C THR A 318 3.88 13.04 -8.03
N PHE A 319 5.01 13.74 -8.08
CA PHE A 319 6.30 13.19 -7.70
C PHE A 319 7.17 14.27 -7.06
N ALA A 320 7.85 13.91 -5.96
CA ALA A 320 8.81 14.74 -5.26
C ALA A 320 10.13 14.00 -5.05
N ASN A 321 11.23 14.73 -5.12
CA ASN A 321 12.54 14.29 -4.68
C ASN A 321 12.91 14.91 -3.31
N SER A 322 14.09 14.57 -2.79
CA SER A 322 14.57 15.10 -1.50
C SER A 322 14.75 16.62 -1.50
N GLU A 323 15.17 17.22 -2.63
CA GLU A 323 15.34 18.67 -2.75
C GLU A 323 13.99 19.39 -2.67
N ASP A 324 12.97 18.88 -3.38
CA ASP A 324 11.60 19.38 -3.31
C ASP A 324 11.07 19.35 -1.88
N ALA A 325 11.27 18.22 -1.19
CA ALA A 325 10.81 18.04 0.18
C ALA A 325 11.47 18.99 1.19
N LEU A 326 12.75 19.31 0.99
CA LEU A 326 13.47 20.27 1.82
C LEU A 326 13.09 21.72 1.51
N LYS A 327 12.87 22.04 0.23
CA LYS A 327 12.48 23.37 -0.24
C LYS A 327 11.04 23.73 0.16
N LYS A 328 10.13 22.76 0.07
CA LYS A 328 8.68 22.92 0.31
C LYS A 328 8.19 21.84 1.29
N PRO A 329 8.47 22.01 2.60
CA PRO A 329 8.04 21.03 3.61
C PRO A 329 6.54 20.76 3.56
N GLY A 330 6.16 19.46 3.57
CA GLY A 330 4.77 19.02 3.48
C GLY A 330 4.23 18.83 2.06
N THR A 331 4.96 19.23 1.03
CA THR A 331 4.56 18.95 -0.36
C THR A 331 4.61 17.47 -0.69
N VAL A 332 3.71 17.04 -1.58
CA VAL A 332 3.75 15.74 -2.26
C VAL A 332 4.39 15.86 -3.67
N GLY A 333 5.05 16.99 -3.95
CA GLY A 333 5.80 17.26 -5.16
C GLY A 333 5.03 18.00 -6.25
N LYS A 334 5.55 17.91 -7.46
CA LYS A 334 4.96 18.50 -8.66
C LYS A 334 4.18 17.47 -9.45
N ILE A 335 3.32 17.96 -10.34
CA ILE A 335 2.52 17.11 -11.23
C ILE A 335 3.45 16.22 -12.06
N SER A 336 3.19 14.91 -12.04
CA SER A 336 3.96 13.91 -12.81
C SER A 336 3.81 14.11 -14.32
N PRO A 337 4.81 13.76 -15.13
CA PRO A 337 4.70 13.84 -16.59
C PRO A 337 3.46 13.10 -17.12
N GLY A 338 2.65 13.78 -17.92
CA GLY A 338 1.40 13.25 -18.48
C GLY A 338 0.22 13.19 -17.50
N ALA A 339 0.40 13.61 -16.25
CA ALA A 339 -0.69 13.83 -15.32
C ALA A 339 -1.27 15.25 -15.44
N GLU A 340 -2.54 15.37 -15.13
CA GLU A 340 -3.25 16.64 -15.00
C GLU A 340 -4.03 16.62 -13.69
N LEU A 341 -4.04 17.76 -12.99
CA LEU A 341 -4.82 17.95 -11.77
C LEU A 341 -5.78 19.12 -11.91
N ARG A 342 -6.94 19.01 -11.28
CA ARG A 342 -7.92 20.06 -11.08
C ARG A 342 -8.30 20.14 -9.62
N PHE A 343 -8.48 21.35 -9.12
CA PHE A 343 -8.96 21.60 -7.76
C PHE A 343 -10.37 22.16 -7.87
N VAL A 344 -11.33 21.55 -7.23
CA VAL A 344 -12.77 21.83 -7.40
C VAL A 344 -13.38 22.20 -6.07
N GLY A 345 -14.06 23.33 -6.01
CA GLY A 345 -14.78 23.84 -4.85
C GLY A 345 -16.05 23.02 -4.54
N ASP A 346 -16.66 23.30 -3.39
CA ASP A 346 -17.91 22.65 -2.99
C ASP A 346 -19.10 23.01 -3.88
N ASP A 347 -19.06 24.16 -4.55
CA ASP A 347 -20.01 24.58 -5.60
C ASP A 347 -19.81 23.84 -6.95
N GLY A 348 -18.71 23.09 -7.04
CA GLY A 348 -18.33 22.37 -8.25
C GLY A 348 -17.53 23.20 -9.27
N GLU A 349 -17.14 24.43 -8.98
CA GLU A 349 -16.36 25.27 -9.86
C GLU A 349 -14.85 24.97 -9.72
N LEU A 350 -14.12 25.22 -10.80
CA LEU A 350 -12.66 25.11 -10.78
C LEU A 350 -12.07 26.25 -9.97
N LEU A 351 -11.24 25.90 -9.01
CA LEU A 351 -10.57 26.85 -8.16
C LEU A 351 -9.27 27.38 -8.76
N PRO A 352 -8.96 28.66 -8.54
CA PRO A 352 -7.66 29.20 -8.90
C PRO A 352 -6.53 28.59 -8.06
N GLN A 353 -5.31 28.80 -8.55
CA GLN A 353 -4.08 28.38 -7.88
C GLN A 353 -4.01 28.98 -6.45
N GLY A 354 -3.64 28.17 -5.47
CA GLY A 354 -3.54 28.52 -4.05
C GLY A 354 -4.80 28.24 -3.24
N GLU A 355 -5.94 28.03 -3.88
CA GLU A 355 -7.19 27.70 -3.17
C GLU A 355 -7.34 26.21 -2.93
N ILE A 356 -7.92 25.87 -1.77
CA ILE A 356 -8.11 24.48 -1.33
C ILE A 356 -9.39 23.92 -1.92
N GLY A 357 -9.29 22.81 -2.65
CA GLY A 357 -10.43 22.10 -3.24
C GLY A 357 -10.24 20.60 -3.33
N GLU A 358 -11.30 19.91 -3.72
CA GLU A 358 -11.25 18.47 -4.00
C GLU A 358 -10.38 18.21 -5.24
N ILE A 359 -9.48 17.25 -5.12
CA ILE A 359 -8.50 16.94 -6.16
C ILE A 359 -9.10 15.95 -7.15
N TYR A 360 -9.18 16.39 -8.40
CA TYR A 360 -9.49 15.56 -9.55
C TYR A 360 -8.23 15.38 -10.40
N SER A 361 -8.01 14.16 -10.89
CA SER A 361 -6.79 13.81 -11.61
C SER A 361 -7.06 12.96 -12.84
N ARG A 362 -6.16 13.10 -13.84
CA ARG A 362 -6.10 12.26 -15.03
C ARG A 362 -4.64 12.03 -15.41
N ILE A 363 -4.29 10.82 -15.87
CA ILE A 363 -2.99 10.54 -16.47
C ILE A 363 -3.21 10.12 -17.92
N ALA A 364 -2.78 10.96 -18.85
CA ALA A 364 -2.82 10.64 -20.27
C ALA A 364 -1.92 9.44 -20.58
N GLY A 365 -2.42 8.49 -21.37
CA GLY A 365 -1.67 7.30 -21.76
C GLY A 365 -1.69 6.14 -20.77
N ASN A 366 -2.37 6.26 -19.63
CA ASN A 366 -2.68 5.10 -18.80
C ASN A 366 -3.93 4.39 -19.33
N PRO A 367 -4.00 3.03 -19.25
CA PRO A 367 -5.25 2.32 -19.48
C PRO A 367 -6.32 2.81 -18.51
N ASP A 368 -7.52 3.07 -19.05
CA ASP A 368 -8.66 3.41 -18.20
C ASP A 368 -9.05 2.23 -17.28
N PHE A 369 -9.81 2.52 -16.25
CA PHE A 369 -10.27 1.52 -15.30
C PHE A 369 -11.79 1.59 -15.11
N THR A 370 -12.33 0.50 -14.59
CA THR A 370 -13.66 0.47 -14.00
C THR A 370 -13.60 -0.24 -12.64
N TYR A 371 -14.61 -0.07 -11.82
CA TYR A 371 -14.81 -0.97 -10.69
C TYR A 371 -15.50 -2.23 -11.20
N HIS A 372 -14.89 -3.38 -10.93
CA HIS A 372 -15.42 -4.67 -11.36
C HIS A 372 -16.86 -4.86 -10.87
N ASN A 373 -17.78 -5.21 -11.78
CA ASN A 373 -19.21 -5.33 -11.54
C ASN A 373 -19.93 -4.08 -10.96
N LYS A 374 -19.26 -2.90 -10.95
CA LYS A 374 -19.82 -1.67 -10.36
C LYS A 374 -19.47 -0.44 -11.20
N PRO A 375 -19.84 -0.40 -12.50
CA PRO A 375 -19.51 0.72 -13.38
C PRO A 375 -20.15 2.04 -12.91
N GLU A 376 -21.29 2.00 -12.22
CA GLU A 376 -21.93 3.16 -11.62
C GLU A 376 -21.03 3.85 -10.58
N LYS A 377 -20.22 3.08 -9.83
CA LYS A 377 -19.28 3.64 -8.85
C LYS A 377 -18.12 4.35 -9.51
N ARG A 378 -17.77 3.99 -10.75
CA ARG A 378 -16.79 4.73 -11.55
C ARG A 378 -17.34 6.09 -11.95
N ALA A 379 -18.62 6.14 -12.39
CA ALA A 379 -19.29 7.38 -12.76
C ALA A 379 -19.45 8.36 -11.58
N GLU A 380 -19.65 7.86 -10.35
CA GLU A 380 -19.76 8.71 -9.14
C GLU A 380 -18.48 9.52 -8.83
N ILE A 381 -17.31 9.05 -9.26
CA ILE A 381 -16.02 9.68 -8.96
C ILE A 381 -15.43 10.40 -10.18
N GLU A 382 -16.14 10.41 -11.31
CA GLU A 382 -15.67 11.03 -12.54
C GLU A 382 -16.37 12.36 -12.82
N ARG A 383 -15.58 13.30 -13.30
CA ARG A 383 -16.05 14.57 -13.86
C ARG A 383 -15.16 14.99 -15.03
N ASP A 384 -15.76 15.15 -16.22
CA ASP A 384 -15.07 15.60 -17.46
C ASP A 384 -13.80 14.79 -17.79
N GLY A 385 -13.82 13.48 -17.55
CA GLY A 385 -12.69 12.58 -17.77
C GLY A 385 -11.59 12.65 -16.68
N PHE A 386 -11.82 13.38 -15.60
CA PHE A 386 -10.97 13.39 -14.40
C PHE A 386 -11.65 12.60 -13.29
N ILE A 387 -10.87 11.94 -12.45
CA ILE A 387 -11.37 11.16 -11.32
C ILE A 387 -10.88 11.75 -10.00
N THR A 388 -11.69 11.61 -8.96
CA THR A 388 -11.32 11.95 -7.59
C THR A 388 -11.13 10.71 -6.72
N SER A 389 -10.20 10.79 -5.78
CA SER A 389 -10.07 9.85 -4.65
C SER A 389 -10.74 10.39 -3.38
N GLY A 390 -11.37 11.58 -3.47
CA GLY A 390 -11.92 12.30 -2.35
C GLY A 390 -10.87 12.98 -1.46
N ASP A 391 -9.67 13.19 -1.98
CA ASP A 391 -8.62 13.94 -1.30
C ASP A 391 -8.81 15.45 -1.57
N VAL A 392 -8.46 16.28 -0.59
CA VAL A 392 -8.56 17.75 -0.64
C VAL A 392 -7.16 18.33 -0.53
N GLY A 393 -6.87 19.36 -1.33
CA GLY A 393 -5.56 19.98 -1.34
C GLY A 393 -5.50 21.22 -2.24
N TYR A 394 -4.31 21.71 -2.49
CA TYR A 394 -4.06 22.86 -3.35
C TYR A 394 -2.72 22.75 -4.08
N ILE A 395 -2.52 23.60 -5.07
CA ILE A 395 -1.24 23.80 -5.74
C ILE A 395 -0.74 25.22 -5.47
N ASP A 396 0.53 25.36 -5.02
CA ASP A 396 1.11 26.68 -4.73
C ASP A 396 1.60 27.39 -6.01
N GLU A 397 2.05 28.65 -5.86
CA GLU A 397 2.55 29.49 -6.95
C GLU A 397 3.78 28.93 -7.70
N ASP A 398 4.56 28.07 -7.02
CA ASP A 398 5.72 27.39 -7.60
C ASP A 398 5.36 26.03 -8.25
N GLY A 399 4.09 25.65 -8.25
CA GLY A 399 3.56 24.41 -8.84
C GLY A 399 3.72 23.17 -7.97
N TYR A 400 3.94 23.34 -6.67
CA TYR A 400 3.97 22.24 -5.71
C TYR A 400 2.57 21.93 -5.17
N VAL A 401 2.24 20.65 -5.10
CA VAL A 401 0.95 20.15 -4.61
C VAL A 401 1.04 19.80 -3.13
N PHE A 402 0.01 20.19 -2.39
CA PHE A 402 -0.15 19.90 -0.96
C PHE A 402 -1.48 19.20 -0.74
N ILE A 403 -1.45 18.08 0.00
CA ILE A 403 -2.65 17.35 0.42
C ILE A 403 -3.01 17.82 1.84
N CYS A 404 -4.22 18.33 2.01
CA CYS A 404 -4.72 18.75 3.31
C CYS A 404 -5.29 17.57 4.08
N ASP A 405 -6.25 16.84 3.49
CA ASP A 405 -6.87 15.65 4.07
C ASP A 405 -7.78 14.94 3.05
N ARG A 406 -8.53 13.95 3.51
CA ARG A 406 -9.66 13.38 2.77
C ARG A 406 -10.95 14.12 3.09
N LYS A 407 -11.75 14.41 2.07
CA LYS A 407 -13.05 15.11 2.22
C LYS A 407 -13.96 14.42 3.27
N ARG A 408 -13.96 13.09 3.29
CA ARG A 408 -14.74 12.29 4.26
C ARG A 408 -14.17 12.24 5.67
N ASP A 409 -12.88 12.51 5.85
CA ASP A 409 -12.20 12.51 7.15
C ASP A 409 -12.11 13.94 7.72
N MET A 410 -12.43 14.95 6.91
CA MET A 410 -12.56 16.34 7.30
C MET A 410 -13.67 16.48 8.35
N VAL A 411 -13.40 17.21 9.41
CA VAL A 411 -14.36 17.47 10.49
C VAL A 411 -14.99 18.84 10.27
N ILE A 412 -16.32 18.88 10.24
CA ILE A 412 -17.07 20.14 10.09
C ILE A 412 -17.59 20.56 11.48
N SER A 413 -16.82 21.40 12.14
CA SER A 413 -17.16 21.88 13.47
C SER A 413 -17.59 23.34 13.43
N GLY A 414 -18.86 23.61 13.79
CA GLY A 414 -19.41 24.96 13.76
C GLY A 414 -19.35 25.64 12.38
N GLY A 415 -19.43 24.88 11.30
CA GLY A 415 -19.32 25.39 9.93
C GLY A 415 -17.88 25.60 9.44
N VAL A 416 -16.87 25.23 10.23
CA VAL A 416 -15.46 25.34 9.86
C VAL A 416 -14.93 23.98 9.46
N ASN A 417 -14.31 23.90 8.28
CA ASN A 417 -13.61 22.70 7.81
C ASN A 417 -12.28 22.54 8.56
N ILE A 418 -12.12 21.45 9.29
CA ILE A 418 -10.90 21.13 10.05
C ILE A 418 -10.32 19.84 9.48
N TYR A 419 -9.02 19.86 9.23
CA TYR A 419 -8.29 18.74 8.64
C TYR A 419 -7.53 17.96 9.71
N PRO A 420 -7.96 16.75 10.09
CA PRO A 420 -7.30 15.90 11.08
C PRO A 420 -5.80 15.71 10.87
N ALA A 421 -5.34 15.60 9.62
CA ALA A 421 -3.94 15.39 9.30
C ALA A 421 -3.00 16.49 9.84
N GLU A 422 -3.45 17.75 9.87
CA GLU A 422 -2.69 18.88 10.46
C GLU A 422 -2.50 18.69 11.97
N ILE A 423 -3.54 18.20 12.64
CA ILE A 423 -3.53 17.98 14.09
C ILE A 423 -2.69 16.74 14.43
N GLU A 424 -2.80 15.69 13.61
CA GLU A 424 -1.97 14.49 13.73
C GLU A 424 -0.48 14.81 13.59
N ALA A 425 -0.13 15.67 12.62
CA ALA A 425 1.25 16.13 12.46
C ALA A 425 1.76 16.86 13.72
N ALA A 426 0.94 17.76 14.32
CA ALA A 426 1.30 18.45 15.55
C ALA A 426 1.41 17.50 16.76
N LEU A 427 0.54 16.48 16.85
CA LEU A 427 0.62 15.44 17.88
C LEU A 427 1.87 14.56 17.72
N HIS A 428 2.24 14.20 16.50
CA HIS A 428 3.48 13.42 16.24
C HIS A 428 4.75 14.18 16.66
N ALA A 429 4.75 15.52 16.55
CA ALA A 429 5.85 16.36 17.01
C ALA A 429 5.90 16.51 18.55
N ALA A 430 4.82 16.11 19.26
CA ALA A 430 4.76 16.25 20.71
C ALA A 430 5.61 15.19 21.42
N PRO A 431 6.42 15.58 22.45
CA PRO A 431 7.24 14.64 23.20
C PRO A 431 6.41 13.53 23.84
N GLY A 432 6.91 12.29 23.72
CA GLY A 432 6.28 11.12 24.32
C GLY A 432 5.14 10.50 23.51
N VAL A 433 4.68 11.13 22.44
CA VAL A 433 3.70 10.54 21.52
C VAL A 433 4.35 9.49 20.63
N HIS A 434 3.80 8.28 20.65
CA HIS A 434 4.20 7.20 19.75
C HIS A 434 3.48 7.32 18.42
N ASP A 435 2.15 7.45 18.48
CA ASP A 435 1.31 7.64 17.31
C ASP A 435 -0.06 8.22 17.72
N CYS A 436 -0.87 8.64 16.74
CA CYS A 436 -2.18 9.21 17.01
C CYS A 436 -3.14 9.02 15.85
N ALA A 437 -4.43 9.16 16.15
CA ALA A 437 -5.50 9.27 15.16
C ALA A 437 -6.45 10.39 15.59
N VAL A 438 -6.79 11.30 14.67
CA VAL A 438 -7.75 12.37 14.89
C VAL A 438 -8.94 12.20 13.96
N PHE A 439 -10.15 12.40 14.46
CA PHE A 439 -11.40 12.26 13.71
C PHE A 439 -12.54 13.05 14.37
N GLY A 440 -13.62 13.26 13.61
CA GLY A 440 -14.84 13.88 14.09
C GLY A 440 -15.73 12.91 14.87
N ILE A 441 -16.28 13.41 15.97
CA ILE A 441 -17.33 12.75 16.75
C ILE A 441 -18.56 13.65 16.80
N PRO A 442 -19.79 13.12 16.99
CA PRO A 442 -20.99 13.94 17.12
C PRO A 442 -20.88 14.94 18.27
N ASP A 443 -21.26 16.18 18.00
CA ASP A 443 -21.36 17.26 19.00
C ASP A 443 -22.72 17.97 18.81
N GLU A 444 -23.44 18.22 19.90
CA GLU A 444 -24.79 18.81 19.86
C GLU A 444 -24.79 20.29 19.45
N GLU A 445 -23.73 21.01 19.76
CA GLU A 445 -23.63 22.47 19.53
C GLU A 445 -22.98 22.78 18.18
N PHE A 446 -21.88 22.05 17.84
CA PHE A 446 -21.06 22.32 16.65
C PHE A 446 -21.28 21.35 15.51
N GLY A 447 -22.19 20.37 15.67
CA GLY A 447 -22.39 19.27 14.70
C GLY A 447 -21.35 18.18 14.87
N GLU A 448 -20.07 18.54 14.80
CA GLU A 448 -18.93 17.65 15.08
C GLU A 448 -17.93 18.31 16.03
N ALA A 449 -17.27 17.48 16.85
CA ALA A 449 -16.12 17.88 17.65
C ALA A 449 -14.91 16.99 17.31
N LEU A 450 -13.72 17.54 17.48
CA LEU A 450 -12.47 16.81 17.29
C LEU A 450 -12.21 15.85 18.45
N MET A 451 -11.93 14.60 18.11
CA MET A 451 -11.44 13.55 19.00
C MET A 451 -10.03 13.14 18.55
N ALA A 452 -9.09 13.10 19.49
CA ALA A 452 -7.77 12.54 19.31
C ALA A 452 -7.59 11.29 20.17
N VAL A 453 -7.15 10.18 19.57
CA VAL A 453 -6.69 8.99 20.29
C VAL A 453 -5.19 8.92 20.12
N VAL A 454 -4.46 8.95 21.26
CA VAL A 454 -3.00 9.08 21.29
C VAL A 454 -2.38 7.85 21.95
N GLU A 455 -1.42 7.26 21.27
CA GLU A 455 -0.61 6.14 21.77
C GLU A 455 0.70 6.69 22.34
N PRO A 456 1.04 6.44 23.63
CA PRO A 456 2.29 6.90 24.22
C PRO A 456 3.48 6.05 23.76
N GLN A 457 4.68 6.62 23.81
CA GLN A 457 5.92 5.86 23.68
C GLN A 457 6.03 4.84 24.81
N PRO A 458 6.68 3.69 24.61
CA PRO A 458 6.88 2.69 25.65
C PRO A 458 7.50 3.29 26.91
N GLY A 459 6.85 3.07 28.05
CA GLY A 459 7.30 3.57 29.35
C GLY A 459 7.02 5.05 29.62
N VAL A 460 6.36 5.76 28.71
CA VAL A 460 5.97 7.17 28.88
C VAL A 460 4.50 7.27 29.30
N THR A 461 4.24 8.10 30.29
CA THR A 461 2.87 8.49 30.66
C THR A 461 2.59 9.88 30.08
N LEU A 462 1.56 9.99 29.26
CA LEU A 462 1.11 11.25 28.69
C LEU A 462 0.00 11.86 29.55
N ASP A 463 0.07 13.18 29.69
CA ASP A 463 -1.00 13.98 30.30
C ASP A 463 -1.77 14.73 29.20
N THR A 464 -3.07 14.54 29.15
CA THR A 464 -3.94 15.14 28.12
C THR A 464 -4.01 16.67 28.20
N ALA A 465 -3.86 17.25 29.41
CA ALA A 465 -3.82 18.70 29.57
C ALA A 465 -2.53 19.30 29.00
N SER A 466 -1.41 18.65 29.24
CA SER A 466 -0.09 19.02 28.68
C SER A 466 -0.09 18.91 27.15
N LEU A 467 -0.61 17.80 26.58
CA LEU A 467 -0.76 17.66 25.13
C LEU A 467 -1.61 18.79 24.53
N ARG A 468 -2.73 19.11 25.15
CA ARG A 468 -3.61 20.21 24.70
C ARG A 468 -2.92 21.55 24.76
N ALA A 469 -2.18 21.83 25.83
CA ALA A 469 -1.39 23.06 25.96
C ALA A 469 -0.32 23.16 24.87
N GLN A 470 0.33 22.06 24.55
CA GLN A 470 1.33 22.01 23.49
C GLN A 470 0.73 22.23 22.09
N LEU A 471 -0.40 21.61 21.78
CA LEU A 471 -1.11 21.82 20.51
C LEU A 471 -1.50 23.29 20.31
N LYS A 472 -1.87 24.00 21.38
CA LYS A 472 -2.19 25.44 21.34
C LYS A 472 -1.01 26.33 20.96
N LEU A 473 0.22 25.85 21.06
CA LEU A 473 1.41 26.61 20.64
C LEU A 473 1.57 26.65 19.11
N SER A 474 1.03 25.66 18.40
CA SER A 474 1.20 25.49 16.96
C SER A 474 -0.10 25.54 16.16
N LEU A 475 -1.26 25.34 16.81
CA LEU A 475 -2.56 25.29 16.17
C LEU A 475 -3.48 26.39 16.69
N ALA A 476 -4.38 26.87 15.82
CA ALA A 476 -5.47 27.74 16.24
C ALA A 476 -6.40 27.00 17.23
N ASP A 477 -7.01 27.71 18.17
CA ASP A 477 -7.79 27.11 19.27
C ASP A 477 -8.91 26.18 18.81
N TYR A 478 -9.58 26.49 17.69
CA TYR A 478 -10.66 25.67 17.13
C TYR A 478 -10.16 24.33 16.52
N LYS A 479 -8.86 24.20 16.26
CA LYS A 479 -8.21 22.97 15.78
C LYS A 479 -7.71 22.07 16.91
N VAL A 480 -7.74 22.55 18.15
CA VAL A 480 -7.29 21.75 19.30
C VAL A 480 -8.39 20.75 19.69
N PRO A 481 -8.11 19.44 19.72
CA PRO A 481 -9.12 18.44 20.02
C PRO A 481 -9.85 18.71 21.36
N LYS A 482 -11.19 18.74 21.29
CA LYS A 482 -12.05 18.87 22.48
C LYS A 482 -11.91 17.65 23.39
N HIS A 483 -11.66 16.48 22.78
CA HIS A 483 -11.47 15.21 23.47
C HIS A 483 -10.11 14.60 23.10
N ILE A 484 -9.35 14.17 24.11
CA ILE A 484 -8.09 13.44 23.93
C ILE A 484 -8.16 12.20 24.80
N GLU A 485 -7.97 11.04 24.20
CA GLU A 485 -7.92 9.73 24.85
C GLU A 485 -6.53 9.12 24.68
N ILE A 486 -6.00 8.55 25.77
CA ILE A 486 -4.72 7.82 25.72
C ILE A 486 -5.03 6.32 25.59
N ALA A 487 -4.54 5.69 24.53
CA ALA A 487 -4.72 4.28 24.24
C ALA A 487 -3.40 3.53 24.28
N SER A 488 -3.42 2.26 24.70
CA SER A 488 -2.24 1.39 24.72
C SER A 488 -1.80 0.88 23.35
N GLY A 489 -2.59 1.14 22.29
CA GLY A 489 -2.31 0.79 20.91
C GLY A 489 -3.44 1.22 19.99
N LEU A 490 -3.09 1.56 18.76
CA LEU A 490 -4.04 1.93 17.71
C LEU A 490 -4.29 0.75 16.76
N PRO A 491 -5.54 0.53 16.30
CA PRO A 491 -5.85 -0.54 15.34
C PRO A 491 -5.16 -0.27 14.00
N ARG A 492 -4.31 -1.21 13.54
CA ARG A 492 -3.50 -1.06 12.32
C ARG A 492 -3.57 -2.28 11.42
N GLU A 493 -3.31 -2.04 10.14
CA GLU A 493 -2.86 -3.06 9.20
C GLU A 493 -1.35 -3.30 9.32
N ASP A 494 -0.83 -4.38 8.75
CA ASP A 494 0.62 -4.64 8.65
C ASP A 494 1.35 -3.58 7.78
N SER A 495 0.62 -2.89 6.93
CA SER A 495 1.11 -1.70 6.23
C SER A 495 1.40 -0.52 7.16
N GLY A 496 1.00 -0.63 8.44
CA GLY A 496 1.09 0.45 9.42
C GLY A 496 -0.08 1.44 9.38
N LYS A 497 -1.00 1.32 8.42
CA LYS A 497 -2.17 2.20 8.31
C LYS A 497 -3.13 1.99 9.47
N ILE A 498 -3.53 3.10 10.11
CA ILE A 498 -4.51 3.10 11.19
C ILE A 498 -5.92 2.95 10.62
N PHE A 499 -6.72 2.07 11.20
CA PHE A 499 -8.14 1.95 10.91
C PHE A 499 -8.94 3.00 11.70
N LYS A 500 -8.87 4.29 11.32
CA LYS A 500 -9.62 5.37 11.97
C LYS A 500 -11.11 5.04 12.13
N ARG A 501 -11.69 4.35 11.15
CA ARG A 501 -13.09 3.92 11.19
C ARG A 501 -13.42 3.08 12.43
N ARG A 502 -12.53 2.14 12.84
CA ARG A 502 -12.76 1.33 14.05
C ARG A 502 -12.76 2.15 15.33
N LEU A 503 -12.08 3.29 15.34
CA LEU A 503 -12.07 4.22 16.47
C LEU A 503 -13.30 5.14 16.45
N ARG A 504 -13.69 5.61 15.27
CA ARG A 504 -14.74 6.61 15.06
C ARG A 504 -16.16 6.02 15.14
N ASP A 505 -16.43 4.90 14.43
CA ASP A 505 -17.78 4.36 14.24
C ASP A 505 -18.54 4.14 15.57
N PRO A 506 -17.93 3.68 16.69
CA PRO A 506 -18.64 3.51 17.95
C PRO A 506 -19.26 4.81 18.51
N TYR A 507 -18.69 5.98 18.23
CA TYR A 507 -19.25 7.27 18.67
C TYR A 507 -20.49 7.64 17.87
N TRP A 508 -20.45 7.39 16.54
CA TRP A 508 -21.56 7.69 15.65
C TRP A 508 -22.73 6.72 15.81
N GLU A 509 -22.45 5.44 16.02
CA GLU A 509 -23.47 4.43 16.31
C GLU A 509 -24.24 4.75 17.60
N ARG A 510 -23.55 5.17 18.66
CA ARG A 510 -24.17 5.60 19.93
C ARG A 510 -25.07 6.83 19.74
N ALA A 511 -24.75 7.71 18.82
CA ALA A 511 -25.56 8.87 18.48
C ALA A 511 -26.70 8.56 17.51
N GLY A 512 -26.89 7.29 17.09
CA GLY A 512 -27.93 6.88 16.15
C GLY A 512 -27.70 7.37 14.72
N ARG A 513 -26.48 7.79 14.40
CA ARG A 513 -26.08 8.29 13.07
C ARG A 513 -25.05 7.36 12.44
N ARG A 514 -25.11 7.21 11.11
CA ARG A 514 -24.06 6.57 10.29
C ARG A 514 -23.44 7.64 9.40
N ILE A 515 -22.12 7.68 9.32
CA ILE A 515 -21.36 8.52 8.37
C ILE A 515 -20.96 7.68 7.17
#